data_ab027dfb062889ea3ecfe26dd4e3a642
#
_entry.id   ab027dfb062889ea3ecfe26dd4e3a642
#
_cell.length_a   1.000
_cell.length_b   1.000
_cell.length_c   1.000
_cell.angle_alpha   90.00
_cell.angle_beta   90.00
_cell.angle_gamma   90.00
#
_symmetry.space_group_name_H-M   'P 1'
#
loop_
_entity.id
_entity.type
_entity.pdbx_description
1 polymer ?
#
loop_
_entity_poly.entity_id
_entity_poly.type
_entity_poly.pdbx_seq_one_letter_code
_entity_poly.pdbx_strand_id
1 'polypeptide(L)'
;LSPLLQRSPAATEAMYLMMRHAFELGYRRYEWKCDALNARSRRAAERLGFVFEGVFRQATVYKGRSRDTAWYSVIDSEWPLLREAFERWLERDNFDASGLQRARLEDIRAALQSQRDADGLPGGA
;
A
#
# COMPACT_ATOMS: atom_id res chain seq x y z
N LEU A 1 -10.45 -10.92 5.20
CA LEU A 1 -11.27 -9.73 5.06
C LEU A 1 -12.08 -9.76 3.79
N SER A 2 -13.31 -9.27 3.84
CA SER A 2 -14.12 -9.16 2.64
C SER A 2 -13.55 -8.07 1.73
N PRO A 3 -13.84 -8.12 0.41
CA PRO A 3 -13.39 -7.09 -0.51
C PRO A 3 -13.85 -5.68 -0.12
N LEU A 4 -15.06 -5.58 0.46
CA LEU A 4 -15.58 -4.31 0.92
C LEU A 4 -14.75 -3.73 2.06
N LEU A 5 -14.35 -4.59 3.03
CA LEU A 5 -13.51 -4.16 4.14
C LEU A 5 -12.12 -3.76 3.69
N GLN A 6 -11.55 -4.47 2.70
CA GLN A 6 -10.22 -4.16 2.19
C GLN A 6 -10.12 -2.76 1.57
N ARG A 7 -11.24 -2.26 1.04
CA ARG A 7 -11.32 -0.93 0.41
C ARG A 7 -11.95 0.12 1.30
N SER A 8 -12.39 -0.27 2.50
CA SER A 8 -13.06 0.66 3.39
C SER A 8 -12.04 1.66 3.95
N PRO A 9 -12.49 2.89 4.29
CA PRO A 9 -11.64 3.86 4.96
C PRO A 9 -11.03 3.31 6.24
N ALA A 10 -11.80 2.51 6.99
CA ALA A 10 -11.31 1.93 8.26
C ALA A 10 -10.14 0.98 8.03
N ALA A 11 -10.22 0.10 7.02
CA ALA A 11 -9.13 -0.83 6.71
C ALA A 11 -7.88 -0.10 6.22
N THR A 12 -8.06 0.89 5.37
CA THR A 12 -6.95 1.71 4.86
C THR A 12 -6.32 2.52 5.98
N GLU A 13 -7.13 3.10 6.87
CA GLU A 13 -6.61 3.82 8.04
C GLU A 13 -5.81 2.91 8.95
N ALA A 14 -6.27 1.68 9.19
CA ALA A 14 -5.54 0.72 10.00
C ALA A 14 -4.15 0.44 9.40
N MET A 15 -4.07 0.23 8.10
CA MET A 15 -2.80 0.03 7.41
C MET A 15 -1.90 1.26 7.55
N TYR A 16 -2.45 2.44 7.33
CA TYR A 16 -1.71 3.69 7.48
C TYR A 16 -1.11 3.81 8.88
N LEU A 17 -1.91 3.55 9.91
CA LEU A 17 -1.45 3.66 11.30
C LEU A 17 -0.36 2.65 11.64
N MET A 18 -0.50 1.41 11.16
CA MET A 18 0.51 0.38 11.38
C MET A 18 1.83 0.73 10.69
N MET A 19 1.76 1.18 9.45
CA MET A 19 2.95 1.56 8.70
C MET A 19 3.62 2.79 9.32
N ARG A 20 2.82 3.79 9.70
CA ARG A 20 3.34 4.98 10.37
C ARG A 20 4.08 4.61 11.64
N HIS A 21 3.50 3.76 12.46
CA HIS A 21 4.12 3.32 13.70
C HIS A 21 5.45 2.60 13.44
N ALA A 22 5.46 1.69 12.46
CA ALA A 22 6.69 0.96 12.13
C ALA A 22 7.81 1.90 11.70
N PHE A 23 7.53 2.87 10.83
CA PHE A 23 8.56 3.79 10.36
C PHE A 23 8.98 4.80 11.44
N GLU A 24 8.07 5.19 12.34
CA GLU A 24 8.42 6.02 13.49
C GLU A 24 9.34 5.30 14.47
N LEU A 25 9.24 3.97 14.57
CA LEU A 25 10.15 3.16 15.37
C LEU A 25 11.51 2.96 14.72
N GLY A 26 11.70 3.44 13.50
CA GLY A 26 12.99 3.36 12.80
C GLY A 26 13.14 2.16 11.90
N TYR A 27 12.10 1.39 11.66
CA TYR A 27 12.17 0.30 10.69
C TYR A 27 12.42 0.87 9.30
N ARG A 28 13.21 0.14 8.52
CA ARG A 28 13.60 0.58 7.17
C ARG A 28 12.74 -0.03 6.09
N ARG A 29 11.95 -1.05 6.42
CA ARG A 29 11.11 -1.81 5.49
C ARG A 29 9.81 -2.21 6.16
N TYR A 30 8.73 -2.19 5.39
CA TYR A 30 7.45 -2.76 5.77
C TYR A 30 7.06 -3.73 4.66
N GLU A 31 6.77 -4.97 5.00
CA GLU A 31 6.59 -6.04 4.02
C GLU A 31 5.15 -6.53 3.93
N TRP A 32 4.78 -6.95 2.72
CA TRP A 32 3.51 -7.60 2.45
C TRP A 32 3.82 -8.88 1.70
N LYS A 33 3.28 -10.01 2.18
CA LYS A 33 3.48 -11.32 1.56
C LYS A 33 2.13 -11.95 1.31
N CYS A 34 1.97 -12.60 0.16
CA CYS A 34 0.75 -13.33 -0.15
C CYS A 34 1.04 -14.46 -1.12
N ASP A 35 0.06 -15.37 -1.25
CA ASP A 35 0.10 -16.38 -2.28
C ASP A 35 0.18 -15.71 -3.64
N ALA A 36 1.13 -16.14 -4.49
CA ALA A 36 1.33 -15.52 -5.79
C ALA A 36 0.09 -15.62 -6.70
N LEU A 37 -0.80 -16.59 -6.43
CA LEU A 37 -2.06 -16.76 -7.17
C LEU A 37 -3.19 -15.89 -6.61
N ASN A 38 -2.99 -15.25 -5.47
CA ASN A 38 -4.03 -14.41 -4.86
C ASN A 38 -4.03 -13.02 -5.50
N ALA A 39 -4.72 -12.89 -6.63
CA ALA A 39 -4.78 -11.64 -7.37
C ALA A 39 -5.36 -10.49 -6.55
N ARG A 40 -6.34 -10.78 -5.69
CA ARG A 40 -6.97 -9.75 -4.85
C ARG A 40 -5.99 -9.15 -3.85
N SER A 41 -5.21 -9.99 -3.17
CA SER A 41 -4.20 -9.53 -2.22
C SER A 41 -3.09 -8.77 -2.93
N ARG A 42 -2.69 -9.22 -4.11
CA ARG A 42 -1.68 -8.53 -4.91
C ARG A 42 -2.16 -7.13 -5.31
N ARG A 43 -3.42 -7.01 -5.77
CA ARG A 43 -3.99 -5.70 -6.09
C ARG A 43 -4.10 -4.80 -4.87
N ALA A 44 -4.43 -5.37 -3.71
CA ALA A 44 -4.49 -4.59 -2.47
C ALA A 44 -3.13 -4.00 -2.12
N ALA A 45 -2.05 -4.78 -2.23
CA ALA A 45 -0.71 -4.30 -1.98
C ALA A 45 -0.34 -3.15 -2.93
N GLU A 46 -0.63 -3.32 -4.21
CA GLU A 46 -0.33 -2.31 -5.22
C GLU A 46 -1.13 -1.02 -4.97
N ARG A 47 -2.40 -1.14 -4.61
CA ARG A 47 -3.24 0.01 -4.28
C ARG A 47 -2.65 0.81 -3.11
N LEU A 48 -2.17 0.12 -2.09
CA LEU A 48 -1.60 0.75 -0.90
C LEU A 48 -0.22 1.37 -1.16
N GLY A 49 0.39 1.08 -2.30
CA GLY A 49 1.66 1.66 -2.68
C GLY A 49 2.87 0.77 -2.46
N PHE A 50 2.64 -0.50 -2.14
CA PHE A 50 3.74 -1.46 -2.01
C PHE A 50 4.36 -1.75 -3.37
N VAL A 51 5.67 -1.90 -3.40
CA VAL A 51 6.43 -2.23 -4.59
C VAL A 51 6.66 -3.73 -4.64
N PHE A 52 6.35 -4.34 -5.79
CA PHE A 52 6.59 -5.77 -6.01
C PHE A 52 8.08 -6.05 -6.06
N GLU A 53 8.54 -7.05 -5.31
CA GLU A 53 9.94 -7.43 -5.27
C GLU A 53 10.23 -8.74 -5.97
N GLY A 54 9.29 -9.67 -5.98
CA GLY A 54 9.47 -10.94 -6.66
C GLY A 54 8.62 -12.05 -6.07
N VAL A 55 8.78 -13.24 -6.65
CA VAL A 55 8.08 -14.44 -6.22
C VAL A 55 9.09 -15.46 -5.72
N PHE A 56 8.90 -15.93 -4.49
CA PHE A 56 9.66 -17.05 -3.94
C PHE A 56 8.91 -18.32 -4.30
N ARG A 57 9.52 -19.13 -5.13
CA ARG A 57 8.90 -20.39 -5.59
C ARG A 57 8.97 -21.43 -4.49
N GLN A 58 7.85 -22.17 -4.29
CA GLN A 58 7.76 -23.24 -3.31
C GLN A 58 8.20 -22.81 -1.90
N ALA A 59 7.91 -21.57 -1.56
CA ALA A 59 8.37 -20.97 -0.30
C ALA A 59 7.60 -21.49 0.91
N THR A 60 6.36 -21.96 0.68
CA THR A 60 5.47 -22.38 1.77
C THR A 60 4.76 -23.66 1.39
N VAL A 61 4.54 -24.54 2.38
CA VAL A 61 3.71 -25.72 2.21
C VAL A 61 2.42 -25.51 2.99
N TYR A 62 1.29 -25.68 2.29
CA TYR A 62 -0.04 -25.53 2.90
C TYR A 62 -0.92 -26.70 2.45
N LYS A 63 -1.43 -27.47 3.42
CA LYS A 63 -2.25 -28.67 3.15
C LYS A 63 -1.58 -29.62 2.18
N GLY A 64 -0.26 -29.83 2.33
CA GLY A 64 0.51 -30.75 1.50
C GLY A 64 0.85 -30.24 0.12
N ARG A 65 0.56 -28.97 -0.20
CA ARG A 65 0.89 -28.37 -1.50
C ARG A 65 1.91 -27.26 -1.31
N SER A 66 2.92 -27.23 -2.19
CA SER A 66 3.84 -26.11 -2.27
C SER A 66 3.13 -24.88 -2.82
N ARG A 67 3.54 -23.72 -2.30
CA ARG A 67 2.92 -22.45 -2.64
C ARG A 67 4.00 -21.41 -2.92
N ASP A 68 3.85 -20.70 -4.04
CA ASP A 68 4.73 -19.57 -4.36
C ASP A 68 4.26 -18.34 -3.58
N THR A 69 5.21 -17.59 -3.04
CA THR A 69 4.91 -16.40 -2.26
C THR A 69 5.34 -15.15 -3.01
N ALA A 70 4.40 -14.24 -3.24
CA ALA A 70 4.69 -12.94 -3.79
C ALA A 70 5.08 -11.98 -2.66
N TRP A 71 6.16 -11.24 -2.86
CA TRP A 71 6.73 -10.31 -1.89
C TRP A 71 6.60 -8.88 -2.39
N TYR A 72 6.15 -8.01 -1.51
CA TYR A 72 6.05 -6.58 -1.73
C TYR A 72 6.64 -5.84 -0.56
N SER A 73 7.09 -4.62 -0.77
CA SER A 73 7.61 -3.81 0.34
C SER A 73 7.40 -2.32 0.11
N VAL A 74 7.47 -1.59 1.22
CA VAL A 74 7.66 -0.14 1.24
C VAL A 74 8.94 0.09 2.05
N ILE A 75 9.86 0.88 1.51
CA ILE A 75 11.07 1.23 2.23
C ILE A 75 10.96 2.65 2.80
N ASP A 76 11.87 2.98 3.71
CA ASP A 76 11.81 4.24 4.46
C ASP A 76 11.86 5.48 3.56
N SER A 77 12.60 5.42 2.45
CA SER A 77 12.68 6.55 1.52
C SER A 77 11.38 6.76 0.73
N GLU A 78 10.56 5.73 0.62
CA GLU A 78 9.26 5.80 -0.08
C GLU A 78 8.13 6.25 0.84
N TRP A 79 8.31 6.06 2.14
CA TRP A 79 7.25 6.30 3.11
C TRP A 79 6.72 7.74 3.14
N PRO A 80 7.55 8.79 3.09
CA PRO A 80 7.02 10.16 3.17
C PRO A 80 5.96 10.49 2.13
N LEU A 81 6.16 10.05 0.89
CA LEU A 81 5.17 10.28 -0.17
C LEU A 81 3.91 9.44 0.06
N LEU A 82 4.08 8.17 0.44
CA LEU A 82 2.95 7.31 0.75
C LEU A 82 2.15 7.83 1.93
N ARG A 83 2.83 8.30 2.97
CA ARG A 83 2.19 8.88 4.14
C ARG A 83 1.29 10.06 3.76
N GLU A 84 1.81 10.95 2.95
CA GLU A 84 1.04 12.10 2.50
C GLU A 84 -0.17 11.67 1.68
N ALA A 85 0.00 10.67 0.80
CA ALA A 85 -1.11 10.15 0.01
C ALA A 85 -2.20 9.56 0.91
N PHE A 86 -1.82 8.77 1.92
CA PHE A 86 -2.78 8.22 2.87
C PHE A 86 -3.53 9.33 3.62
N GLU A 87 -2.80 10.33 4.10
CA GLU A 87 -3.40 11.41 4.88
C GLU A 87 -4.39 12.21 4.05
N ARG A 88 -4.07 12.49 2.80
CA ARG A 88 -4.97 13.18 1.88
C ARG A 88 -6.19 12.34 1.54
N TRP A 89 -5.97 11.05 1.29
CA TRP A 89 -7.08 10.16 0.98
C TRP A 89 -8.07 10.04 2.13
N LEU A 90 -7.58 10.05 3.37
CA LEU A 90 -8.39 9.90 4.58
C LEU A 90 -9.10 11.19 4.99
N GLU A 91 -8.85 12.30 4.33
CA GLU A 91 -9.53 13.55 4.66
C GLU A 91 -11.03 13.44 4.39
N ARG A 92 -11.84 14.08 5.23
CA ARG A 92 -13.30 14.07 5.09
C ARG A 92 -13.75 14.53 3.71
N ASP A 93 -13.10 15.55 3.16
CA ASP A 93 -13.46 16.13 1.87
C ASP A 93 -13.26 15.16 0.71
N ASN A 94 -12.54 14.06 0.92
CA ASN A 94 -12.37 13.04 -0.11
C ASN A 94 -13.57 12.09 -0.20
N PHE A 95 -14.58 12.24 0.66
CA PHE A 95 -15.74 11.36 0.67
C PHE A 95 -17.00 12.18 0.50
N ASP A 96 -17.93 11.68 -0.33
CA ASP A 96 -19.20 12.35 -0.53
C ASP A 96 -20.21 11.98 0.57
N ALA A 97 -21.44 12.49 0.46
CA ALA A 97 -22.47 12.26 1.45
C ALA A 97 -22.85 10.78 1.60
N SER A 98 -22.58 9.97 0.57
CA SER A 98 -22.81 8.52 0.59
C SER A 98 -21.62 7.73 1.12
N GLY A 99 -20.52 8.41 1.47
CA GLY A 99 -19.31 7.75 1.92
C GLY A 99 -18.40 7.23 0.81
N LEU A 100 -18.65 7.62 -0.43
CA LEU A 100 -17.84 7.20 -1.58
C LEU A 100 -16.67 8.15 -1.78
N GLN A 101 -15.49 7.58 -2.08
CA GLN A 101 -14.29 8.38 -2.34
C GLN A 101 -14.45 9.27 -3.57
N ARG A 102 -13.96 10.49 -3.50
CA ARG A 102 -13.90 11.41 -4.64
C ARG A 102 -12.66 11.15 -5.49
N ALA A 103 -11.54 10.86 -4.85
CA ALA A 103 -10.29 10.50 -5.52
C ALA A 103 -9.81 9.16 -4.96
N ARG A 104 -9.25 8.34 -5.83
CA ARG A 104 -8.68 7.05 -5.42
C ARG A 104 -7.29 7.28 -4.84
N LEU A 105 -6.91 6.41 -3.89
CA LEU A 105 -5.60 6.49 -3.23
C LEU A 105 -4.45 6.48 -4.25
N GLU A 106 -4.51 5.57 -5.22
CA GLU A 106 -3.48 5.46 -6.24
C GLU A 106 -3.38 6.71 -7.11
N ASP A 107 -4.49 7.40 -7.36
CA ASP A 107 -4.49 8.64 -8.14
C ASP A 107 -3.90 9.79 -7.36
N ILE A 108 -4.20 9.88 -6.07
CA ILE A 108 -3.60 10.88 -5.18
C ILE A 108 -2.09 10.69 -5.12
N ARG A 109 -1.64 9.45 -4.97
CA ARG A 109 -0.21 9.12 -4.94
C ARG A 109 0.49 9.49 -6.25
N ALA A 110 -0.13 9.16 -7.37
CA ALA A 110 0.43 9.50 -8.68
C ALA A 110 0.54 11.01 -8.88
N ALA A 111 -0.45 11.77 -8.43
CA ALA A 111 -0.42 13.23 -8.51
C ALA A 111 0.70 13.82 -7.64
N LEU A 112 0.91 13.29 -6.45
CA LEU A 112 2.00 13.72 -5.57
C LEU A 112 3.36 13.40 -6.17
N GLN A 113 3.50 12.24 -6.79
CA GLN A 113 4.75 11.87 -7.45
C GLN A 113 5.05 12.80 -8.62
N SER A 114 4.04 13.11 -9.44
CA SER A 114 4.19 14.03 -10.56
C SER A 114 4.60 15.42 -10.09
N GLN A 115 4.04 15.89 -8.98
CA GLN A 115 4.39 17.18 -8.42
C GLN A 115 5.84 17.22 -7.96
N ARG A 116 6.32 16.15 -7.31
CA ARG A 116 7.72 16.02 -6.91
C ARG A 116 8.64 16.06 -8.11
N ASP A 117 8.29 15.34 -9.17
CA ASP A 117 9.10 15.30 -10.40
C ASP A 117 9.14 16.68 -11.06
N ALA A 118 8.01 17.41 -11.09
CA ALA A 118 7.94 18.75 -11.64
C ALA A 118 8.76 19.76 -10.82
N ASP A 119 8.84 19.55 -9.50
CA ASP A 119 9.62 20.41 -8.61
C ASP A 119 11.12 20.10 -8.65
N GLY A 120 11.52 19.09 -9.43
CA GLY A 120 12.92 18.70 -9.55
C GLY A 120 13.43 17.91 -8.36
N LEU A 121 12.55 17.40 -7.51
CA LEU A 121 12.95 16.59 -6.37
C LEU A 121 13.15 15.15 -6.81
N PRO A 122 14.20 14.46 -6.30
CA PRO A 122 14.37 13.04 -6.62
C PRO A 122 13.21 12.24 -6.06
N GLY A 123 12.60 11.41 -6.93
CA GLY A 123 11.50 10.55 -6.52
C GLY A 123 12.01 9.35 -5.74
N GLY A 124 11.96 9.41 -4.41
CA GLY A 124 12.25 8.27 -3.55
C GLY A 124 13.68 7.75 -3.58
N ALA A 125 14.62 8.55 -4.04
CA ALA A 125 16.02 8.14 -4.08
C ALA A 125 16.71 8.36 -2.74
#